data_6c9f7545d6a117a2931b971dc8c84bf7
#
_entry.id   6c9f7545d6a117a2931b971dc8c84bf7
#
_cell.length_a   1.000
_cell.length_b   1.000
_cell.length_c   1.000
_cell.angle_alpha   90.00
_cell.angle_beta   90.00
_cell.angle_gamma   90.00
#
_symmetry.space_group_name_H-M   'P 1'
#
loop_
_entity.id
_entity.type
_entity.pdbx_description
1 polymer ?
#
loop_
_entity_poly.entity_id
_entity_poly.type
_entity_poly.pdbx_seq_one_letter_code
_entity_poly.pdbx_strand_id
1 'polypeptide(L)' 'MYENQTDFELHLFNFCKRVEYIVAAEMAGRKDANDAYKEIKELFEDLKKFRKVEKKQDHPLDFDNIL' A
#
# COMPACT_ATOMS: atom_id res chain seq x y z
N MET A 1 1.29 8.33 19.78
CA MET A 1 0.57 9.07 18.85
C MET A 1 -0.51 8.28 18.16
N TYR A 2 -0.26 7.08 17.76
CA TYR A 2 -1.26 6.30 17.12
C TYR A 2 -1.67 5.15 17.99
N GLU A 3 -2.09 5.50 19.18
CA GLU A 3 -2.42 4.46 20.11
C GLU A 3 -3.62 3.68 19.70
N ASN A 4 -4.53 4.32 18.99
CA ASN A 4 -5.76 3.66 18.62
C ASN A 4 -5.86 3.41 17.14
N GLN A 5 -4.74 3.24 16.49
CA GLN A 5 -4.85 3.02 15.06
C GLN A 5 -5.43 1.66 14.78
N THR A 6 -6.18 1.58 13.70
CA THR A 6 -6.79 0.35 13.29
C THR A 6 -5.78 -0.53 12.61
N ASP A 7 -6.15 -1.77 12.37
CA ASP A 7 -5.28 -2.68 11.63
C ASP A 7 -5.01 -2.16 10.24
N PHE A 8 -6.00 -1.56 9.63
CA PHE A 8 -5.79 -1.01 8.31
C PHE A 8 -4.79 0.11 8.34
N GLU A 9 -4.87 0.94 9.36
CA GLU A 9 -3.93 2.05 9.47
C GLU A 9 -2.51 1.56 9.64
N LEU A 10 -2.34 0.47 10.36
CA LEU A 10 -1.03 -0.12 10.50
C LEU A 10 -0.52 -0.63 9.16
N HIS A 11 -1.38 -1.28 8.42
CA HIS A 11 -1.00 -1.77 7.11
C HIS A 11 -0.69 -0.62 6.16
N LEU A 12 -1.44 0.45 6.28
CA LEU A 12 -1.21 1.61 5.45
C LEU A 12 0.13 2.24 5.77
N PHE A 13 0.44 2.33 7.05
CA PHE A 13 1.71 2.88 7.48
C PHE A 13 2.87 2.03 6.92
N ASN A 14 2.75 0.72 7.03
CA ASN A 14 3.77 -0.17 6.51
C ASN A 14 3.88 -0.07 5.00
N PHE A 15 2.76 0.10 4.34
CA PHE A 15 2.76 0.28 2.90
C PHE A 15 3.59 1.50 2.52
N CYS A 16 3.37 2.61 3.22
CA CYS A 16 4.11 3.82 2.93
C CYS A 16 5.60 3.64 3.16
N LYS A 17 5.96 2.94 4.22
CA LYS A 17 7.37 2.73 4.50
C LYS A 17 8.02 1.88 3.41
N ARG A 18 7.33 0.90 2.95
CA ARG A 18 7.88 0.05 1.91
C ARG A 18 8.01 0.80 0.60
N VAL A 19 7.04 1.62 0.29
CA VAL A 19 7.10 2.44 -0.92
C VAL A 19 8.30 3.38 -0.84
N GLU A 20 8.50 3.97 0.32
CA GLU A 20 9.64 4.85 0.54
C GLU A 20 10.94 4.12 0.25
N TYR A 21 11.04 2.92 0.75
CA TYR A 21 12.25 2.13 0.57
C TYR A 21 12.47 1.81 -0.90
N ILE A 22 11.39 1.45 -1.59
CA ILE A 22 11.48 1.12 -3.00
C ILE A 22 11.89 2.33 -3.81
N VAL A 23 11.33 3.48 -3.49
CA VAL A 23 11.67 4.71 -4.18
C VAL A 23 13.14 5.04 -3.97
N ALA A 24 13.61 4.91 -2.74
CA ALA A 24 15.01 5.20 -2.45
C ALA A 24 15.93 4.27 -3.22
N ALA A 25 15.57 3.01 -3.31
CA ALA A 25 16.40 2.04 -4.01
C ALA A 25 16.46 2.35 -5.50
N GLU A 26 15.34 2.75 -6.06
CA GLU A 26 15.30 3.07 -7.47
C GLU A 26 16.12 4.33 -7.75
N MET A 27 15.98 5.33 -6.92
CA MET A 27 16.73 6.56 -7.10
C MET A 27 18.21 6.38 -6.90
N ALA A 28 18.58 5.40 -6.10
CA ALA A 28 19.98 5.10 -5.89
C ALA A 28 20.56 4.20 -6.97
N GLY A 29 19.74 3.81 -7.92
CA GLY A 29 20.22 2.98 -9.01
C GLY A 29 20.29 1.51 -8.68
N ARG A 30 19.75 1.11 -7.54
CA ARG A 30 19.80 -0.30 -7.18
C ARG A 30 18.59 -1.08 -7.66
N LYS A 31 17.58 -0.39 -8.13
CA LYS A 31 16.37 -1.03 -8.58
C LYS A 31 15.91 -0.35 -9.86
N ASP A 32 15.52 -1.16 -10.79
CA ASP A 32 15.04 -0.66 -12.07
C ASP A 32 13.67 -0.02 -11.90
N ALA A 33 13.36 0.97 -12.70
CA ALA A 33 12.08 1.65 -12.60
C ALA A 33 10.91 0.70 -12.80
N ASN A 34 11.04 -0.24 -13.72
CA ASN A 34 9.97 -1.20 -13.95
C ASN A 34 9.77 -2.10 -12.76
N ASP A 35 10.86 -2.52 -12.14
CA ASP A 35 10.76 -3.36 -10.94
C ASP A 35 10.16 -2.59 -9.79
N ALA A 36 10.55 -1.34 -9.64
CA ALA A 36 9.99 -0.52 -8.57
C ALA A 36 8.49 -0.37 -8.75
N TYR A 37 8.08 -0.08 -9.97
CA TYR A 37 6.67 0.08 -10.26
C TYR A 37 5.90 -1.19 -9.94
N LYS A 38 6.45 -2.31 -10.33
CA LYS A 38 5.82 -3.59 -10.11
C LYS A 38 5.66 -3.88 -8.64
N GLU A 39 6.70 -3.64 -7.87
CA GLU A 39 6.65 -3.90 -6.45
C GLU A 39 5.64 -3.02 -5.76
N ILE A 40 5.57 -1.75 -6.13
CA ILE A 40 4.61 -0.84 -5.52
C ILE A 40 3.20 -1.29 -5.88
N LYS A 41 3.01 -1.72 -7.10
CA LYS A 41 1.71 -2.19 -7.53
C LYS A 41 1.28 -3.41 -6.72
N GLU A 42 2.20 -4.32 -6.47
CA GLU A 42 1.88 -5.51 -5.69
C GLU A 42 1.55 -5.15 -4.25
N LEU A 43 2.29 -4.21 -3.70
CA LEU A 43 2.00 -3.76 -2.35
C LEU A 43 0.62 -3.13 -2.28
N PHE A 44 0.27 -2.37 -3.28
CA PHE A 44 -1.03 -1.75 -3.31
C PHE A 44 -2.14 -2.80 -3.44
N GLU A 45 -1.91 -3.83 -4.23
CA GLU A 45 -2.90 -4.88 -4.36
C GLU A 45 -3.14 -5.59 -3.05
N ASP A 46 -2.08 -5.81 -2.29
CA ASP A 46 -2.23 -6.42 -0.99
C ASP A 46 -3.00 -5.53 -0.05
N LEU A 47 -2.71 -4.25 -0.06
CA LEU A 47 -3.41 -3.31 0.78
C LEU A 47 -4.89 -3.26 0.42
N LYS A 48 -5.16 -3.31 -0.86
CA LYS A 48 -6.53 -3.29 -1.35
C LYS A 48 -7.30 -4.51 -0.89
N LYS A 49 -6.68 -5.66 -0.93
CA LYS A 49 -7.32 -6.88 -0.47
C LYS A 49 -7.63 -6.81 1.01
N PHE A 50 -6.68 -6.32 1.78
CA PHE A 50 -6.88 -6.21 3.21
C PHE A 50 -8.03 -5.26 3.50
N ARG A 51 -8.09 -4.16 2.81
CA ARG A 51 -9.15 -3.20 2.99
C ARG A 51 -10.51 -3.81 2.68
N LYS A 52 -10.59 -4.58 1.63
CA LYS A 52 -11.81 -5.21 1.24
C LYS A 52 -12.31 -6.17 2.30
N VAL A 53 -11.43 -6.96 2.83
CA VAL A 53 -11.80 -7.92 3.85
C VAL A 53 -12.29 -7.20 5.08
N GLU A 54 -11.62 -6.14 5.46
CA GLU A 54 -11.96 -5.44 6.66
C GLU A 54 -13.29 -4.75 6.57
N LYS A 55 -13.65 -4.26 5.40
CA LYS A 55 -14.86 -3.51 5.25
C LYS A 55 -15.90 -4.26 4.48
N LYS A 56 -15.89 -5.55 4.58
CA LYS A 56 -16.78 -6.29 3.74
C LYS A 56 -18.24 -6.03 4.06
N GLN A 57 -18.56 -5.58 5.26
CA GLN A 57 -19.90 -5.31 5.56
C GLN A 57 -20.32 -3.95 5.21
N ASP A 58 -19.42 -3.01 5.21
CA ASP A 58 -19.70 -1.65 4.88
C ASP A 58 -19.78 -1.51 3.43
N HIS A 59 -20.35 -0.44 3.01
CA HIS A 59 -20.31 -0.09 1.64
C HIS A 59 -18.94 0.40 1.34
N PRO A 60 -18.19 -0.32 0.64
CA PRO A 60 -16.81 0.04 0.48
C PRO A 60 -16.63 1.16 -0.49
N LEU A 61 -15.57 1.85 -0.32
CA LEU A 61 -15.15 2.77 -1.30
C LEU A 61 -14.80 1.99 -2.51
N ASP A 62 -15.08 2.56 -3.61
CA ASP A 62 -14.83 1.88 -4.82
C ASP A 62 -13.47 2.29 -5.31
N PHE A 63 -12.45 1.68 -4.77
CA PHE A 63 -11.10 2.03 -5.14
C PHE A 63 -10.84 1.84 -6.61
N ASP A 64 -11.48 0.87 -7.19
CA ASP A 64 -11.28 0.61 -8.60
C ASP A 64 -11.75 1.79 -9.43
N ASN A 65 -12.78 2.46 -8.97
CA ASN A 65 -13.26 3.62 -9.69
C ASN A 65 -12.43 4.84 -9.40
N ILE A 66 -11.86 4.90 -8.23
CA ILE A 66 -11.06 6.04 -7.85
C ILE A 66 -9.76 6.04 -8.61
N LEU A 67 -9.20 4.91 -8.76
CA LEU A 67 -7.92 4.78 -9.40
C LEU A 67 -8.08 4.51 -10.87
#